data_a4fe44b89afbe22f7f0b2bc29f13014a
#
_entry.id   a4fe44b89afbe22f7f0b2bc29f13014a
#
_cell.length_a   1.000
_cell.length_b   1.000
_cell.length_c   1.000
_cell.angle_alpha   90.00
_cell.angle_beta   90.00
_cell.angle_gamma   90.00
#
_symmetry.space_group_name_H-M   'P 1'
#
loop_
_entity.id
_entity.type
_entity.pdbx_description
1 polymer ?
#
loop_
_entity_poly.entity_id
_entity_poly.type
_entity_poly.pdbx_seq_one_letter_code
_entity_poly.pdbx_strand_id
1 'polypeptide(L)'
;MVLCFLPAILQLTERCRGTLRRQVLDRAWGVYHAVTKAQFAQRLRRLAEWARTTLDGSLAQTIAKTARHRDDFTPAYDCPQAARTTNAVDRAHNHLDRVLYALRYCHGQQASARLAVRAWALQWNFHPYGSRLRHDQSSRASPFADLNGFQYHPNWLHNLLIASSMGGLRV
;
A
#
# COMPACT_ATOMS: atom_id res chain seq x y z
N MET A 1 5.23 -4.63 -12.46
CA MET A 1 4.23 -4.47 -11.37
C MET A 1 4.93 -4.79 -10.07
N VAL A 2 4.77 -3.97 -9.04
CA VAL A 2 5.35 -4.26 -7.71
C VAL A 2 4.26 -4.90 -6.87
N LEU A 3 4.48 -6.14 -6.42
CA LEU A 3 3.58 -6.81 -5.51
C LEU A 3 4.01 -6.60 -4.05
N CYS A 4 3.03 -6.42 -3.18
CA CYS A 4 3.25 -6.43 -1.73
C CYS A 4 3.21 -7.87 -1.20
N PHE A 5 4.17 -8.23 -0.36
CA PHE A 5 4.23 -9.58 0.25
C PHE A 5 3.22 -9.75 1.41
N LEU A 6 2.73 -8.65 1.98
CA LEU A 6 1.77 -8.69 3.10
C LEU A 6 0.47 -9.44 2.79
N PRO A 7 -0.19 -9.25 1.61
CA PRO A 7 -1.36 -10.05 1.25
C PRO A 7 -1.11 -11.56 1.23
N ALA A 8 0.09 -11.99 0.83
CA ALA A 8 0.45 -13.41 0.90
C ALA A 8 0.49 -13.92 2.35
N ILE A 9 1.01 -13.12 3.30
CA ILE A 9 0.98 -13.45 4.73
C ILE A 9 -0.46 -13.55 5.24
N LEU A 10 -1.33 -12.59 4.88
CA LEU A 10 -2.74 -12.60 5.28
C LEU A 10 -3.45 -13.84 4.77
N GLN A 11 -3.25 -14.20 3.51
CA GLN A 11 -3.80 -15.43 2.93
C GLN A 11 -3.34 -16.69 3.66
N LEU A 12 -2.07 -16.76 4.08
CA LEU A 12 -1.56 -17.86 4.90
C LEU A 12 -2.21 -17.87 6.29
N THR A 13 -2.44 -16.69 6.88
CA THR A 13 -3.09 -16.55 8.18
C THR A 13 -4.51 -17.13 8.20
N GLU A 14 -5.28 -16.92 7.13
CA GLU A 14 -6.65 -17.42 7.00
C GLU A 14 -6.71 -18.94 6.81
N ARG A 15 -5.71 -19.51 6.16
CA ARG A 15 -5.66 -20.95 5.82
C ARG A 15 -5.03 -21.82 6.89
N CYS A 16 -4.28 -21.23 7.82
CA CYS A 16 -3.59 -21.98 8.89
C CYS A 16 -4.36 -21.93 10.21
N ARG A 17 -4.37 -23.03 10.94
CA ARG A 17 -4.97 -23.12 12.28
C ARG A 17 -4.00 -23.80 13.27
N GLY A 18 -4.25 -23.59 14.57
CA GLY A 18 -3.50 -24.22 15.66
C GLY A 18 -2.02 -23.86 15.72
N THR A 19 -1.20 -24.78 16.20
CA THR A 19 0.26 -24.61 16.38
C THR A 19 0.99 -24.37 15.05
N LEU A 20 0.50 -25.01 13.99
CA LEU A 20 1.04 -24.88 12.64
C LEU A 20 0.96 -23.42 12.13
N ARG A 21 -0.12 -22.69 12.47
CA ARG A 21 -0.28 -21.28 12.13
C ARG A 21 0.90 -20.44 12.63
N ARG A 22 1.32 -20.64 13.88
CA ARG A 22 2.44 -19.90 14.45
C ARG A 22 3.72 -20.15 13.67
N GLN A 23 4.03 -21.40 13.38
CA GLN A 23 5.25 -21.78 12.65
C GLN A 23 5.28 -21.20 11.22
N VAL A 24 4.14 -21.25 10.51
CA VAL A 24 4.01 -20.67 9.15
C VAL A 24 4.19 -19.16 9.19
N LEU A 25 3.53 -18.48 10.13
CA LEU A 25 3.57 -17.04 10.24
C LEU A 25 4.95 -16.54 10.66
N ASP A 26 5.60 -17.15 11.65
CA ASP A 26 6.94 -16.75 12.07
C ASP A 26 7.93 -16.81 10.90
N ARG A 27 7.85 -17.84 10.07
CA ARG A 27 8.69 -17.97 8.87
C ARG A 27 8.31 -16.96 7.79
N ALA A 28 7.02 -16.74 7.54
CA ALA A 28 6.54 -15.77 6.57
C ALA A 28 6.90 -14.32 6.95
N TRP A 29 6.77 -13.98 8.24
CA TRP A 29 7.25 -12.70 8.77
C TRP A 29 8.77 -12.58 8.69
N GLY A 30 9.50 -13.68 8.91
CA GLY A 30 10.94 -13.72 8.67
C GLY A 30 11.32 -13.37 7.23
N VAL A 31 10.53 -13.79 6.23
CA VAL A 31 10.70 -13.38 4.83
C VAL A 31 10.40 -11.89 4.65
N TYR A 32 9.29 -11.39 5.21
CA TYR A 32 8.91 -9.99 5.11
C TYR A 32 9.96 -9.02 5.69
N HIS A 33 10.57 -9.41 6.81
CA HIS A 33 11.61 -8.62 7.48
C HIS A 33 13.01 -8.77 6.85
N ALA A 34 13.13 -9.34 5.67
CA ALA A 34 14.38 -9.32 4.94
C ALA A 34 14.79 -7.88 4.59
N VAL A 35 16.06 -7.57 4.77
CA VAL A 35 16.59 -6.22 4.52
C VAL A 35 17.06 -6.08 3.08
N THR A 36 17.57 -7.17 2.49
CA THR A 36 18.10 -7.17 1.11
C THR A 36 17.32 -8.12 0.21
N LYS A 37 17.38 -7.87 -1.10
CA LYS A 37 16.83 -8.72 -2.15
C LYS A 37 17.33 -10.16 -2.05
N ALA A 38 18.63 -10.33 -1.77
CA ALA A 38 19.24 -11.66 -1.61
C ALA A 38 18.71 -12.39 -0.37
N GLN A 39 18.58 -11.69 0.77
CA GLN A 39 17.99 -12.26 1.97
C GLN A 39 16.52 -12.64 1.79
N PHE A 40 15.74 -11.80 1.10
CA PHE A 40 14.35 -12.10 0.76
C PHE A 40 14.26 -13.40 -0.05
N ALA A 41 15.01 -13.48 -1.15
CA ALA A 41 15.03 -14.65 -2.02
C ALA A 41 15.44 -15.94 -1.27
N GLN A 42 16.47 -15.85 -0.42
CA GLN A 42 16.95 -16.97 0.38
C GLN A 42 15.90 -17.44 1.40
N ARG A 43 15.30 -16.49 2.15
CA ARG A 43 14.31 -16.81 3.16
C ARG A 43 13.03 -17.36 2.54
N LEU A 44 12.59 -16.82 1.41
CA LEU A 44 11.41 -17.31 0.67
C LEU A 44 11.65 -18.73 0.14
N ARG A 45 12.84 -19.02 -0.39
CA ARG A 45 13.22 -20.36 -0.81
C ARG A 45 13.18 -21.35 0.37
N ARG A 46 13.77 -21.00 1.51
CA ARG A 46 13.74 -21.83 2.72
C ARG A 46 12.32 -22.07 3.23
N LEU A 47 11.46 -21.05 3.16
CA LEU A 47 10.03 -21.20 3.49
C LEU A 47 9.35 -22.20 2.56
N ALA A 48 9.61 -22.12 1.26
CA ALA A 48 9.02 -23.04 0.28
C ALA A 48 9.55 -24.48 0.43
N GLU A 49 10.84 -24.66 0.71
CA GLU A 49 11.46 -25.96 0.99
C GLU A 49 10.84 -26.60 2.24
N TRP A 50 10.75 -25.83 3.33
CA TRP A 50 10.12 -26.29 4.57
C TRP A 50 8.64 -26.62 4.39
N ALA A 51 7.89 -25.79 3.65
CA ALA A 51 6.48 -26.02 3.38
C ALA A 51 6.24 -27.32 2.63
N ARG A 52 7.11 -27.65 1.66
CA ARG A 52 7.01 -28.89 0.87
C ARG A 52 7.19 -30.15 1.71
N THR A 53 8.00 -30.09 2.78
CA THR A 53 8.27 -31.24 3.65
C THR A 53 7.34 -31.37 4.84
N THR A 54 6.71 -30.26 5.27
CA THR A 54 6.00 -30.19 6.56
C THR A 54 4.51 -29.90 6.42
N LEU A 55 4.08 -29.29 5.30
CA LEU A 55 2.70 -28.84 5.12
C LEU A 55 1.92 -29.72 4.14
N ASP A 56 0.60 -29.79 4.36
CA ASP A 56 -0.30 -30.45 3.45
C ASP A 56 -0.49 -29.71 2.12
N GLY A 57 -0.90 -30.45 1.07
CA GLY A 57 -0.82 -30.09 -0.33
C GLY A 57 -1.29 -28.67 -0.70
N SER A 58 -2.44 -28.19 -0.20
CA SER A 58 -2.98 -26.88 -0.62
C SER A 58 -2.18 -25.69 -0.09
N LEU A 59 -1.70 -25.78 1.15
CA LEU A 59 -0.91 -24.71 1.78
C LEU A 59 0.51 -24.68 1.21
N ALA A 60 1.12 -25.83 1.03
CA ALA A 60 2.42 -25.97 0.36
C ALA A 60 2.39 -25.41 -1.07
N GLN A 61 1.32 -25.70 -1.82
CA GLN A 61 1.11 -25.13 -3.17
C GLN A 61 0.97 -23.61 -3.17
N THR A 62 0.27 -23.04 -2.18
CA THR A 62 0.13 -21.60 -2.04
C THR A 62 1.49 -20.92 -1.81
N ILE A 63 2.32 -21.48 -0.93
CA ILE A 63 3.68 -20.98 -0.66
C ILE A 63 4.58 -21.16 -1.89
N ALA A 64 4.49 -22.32 -2.57
CA ALA A 64 5.24 -22.57 -3.79
C ALA A 64 4.86 -21.60 -4.93
N LYS A 65 3.57 -21.27 -5.07
CA LYS A 65 3.09 -20.27 -6.02
C LYS A 65 3.69 -18.88 -5.69
N THR A 66 3.64 -18.48 -4.43
CA THR A 66 4.26 -17.21 -3.97
C THR A 66 5.75 -17.19 -4.27
N ALA A 67 6.46 -18.30 -4.07
CA ALA A 67 7.88 -18.41 -4.34
C ALA A 67 8.24 -18.31 -5.84
N ARG A 68 7.37 -18.78 -6.74
CA ARG A 68 7.54 -18.60 -8.21
C ARG A 68 7.44 -17.13 -8.62
N HIS A 69 6.61 -16.35 -7.94
CA HIS A 69 6.44 -14.91 -8.17
C HIS A 69 7.44 -14.05 -7.38
N ARG A 70 8.56 -14.62 -6.96
CA ARG A 70 9.61 -13.93 -6.19
C ARG A 70 10.01 -12.59 -6.79
N ASP A 71 10.18 -12.54 -8.09
CA ASP A 71 10.68 -11.36 -8.80
C ASP A 71 9.69 -10.20 -8.83
N ASP A 72 8.39 -10.48 -8.64
CA ASP A 72 7.35 -9.44 -8.51
C ASP A 72 7.41 -8.70 -7.16
N PHE A 73 8.00 -9.31 -6.13
CA PHE A 73 8.16 -8.71 -4.79
C PHE A 73 9.49 -7.99 -4.61
N THR A 74 10.47 -8.24 -5.49
CA THR A 74 11.83 -7.71 -5.32
C THR A 74 12.03 -6.26 -5.71
N PRO A 75 11.23 -5.60 -6.58
CA PRO A 75 11.43 -4.19 -6.93
C PRO A 75 11.34 -3.22 -5.73
N ALA A 76 10.64 -3.61 -4.65
CA ALA A 76 10.59 -2.82 -3.41
C ALA A 76 11.96 -2.66 -2.73
N TYR A 77 12.93 -3.53 -3.03
CA TYR A 77 14.30 -3.44 -2.51
C TYR A 77 15.20 -2.53 -3.35
N ASP A 78 14.83 -2.29 -4.61
CA ASP A 78 15.55 -1.39 -5.52
C ASP A 78 15.20 0.08 -5.22
N CYS A 79 14.09 0.31 -4.50
CA CYS A 79 13.62 1.63 -4.06
C CYS A 79 13.48 1.66 -2.53
N PRO A 80 14.55 1.85 -1.75
CA PRO A 80 14.52 1.78 -0.28
C PRO A 80 13.54 2.77 0.38
N GLN A 81 13.22 3.85 -0.30
CA GLN A 81 12.28 4.88 0.16
C GLN A 81 10.81 4.52 -0.13
N ALA A 82 10.56 3.52 -0.96
CA ALA A 82 9.20 3.11 -1.29
C ALA A 82 8.59 2.30 -0.13
N ALA A 83 7.31 2.55 0.15
CA ALA A 83 6.57 1.75 1.12
C ALA A 83 6.48 0.29 0.64
N ARG A 84 6.84 -0.66 1.49
CA ARG A 84 6.75 -2.10 1.20
C ARG A 84 5.34 -2.65 1.30
N THR A 85 4.37 -1.83 1.68
CA THR A 85 2.98 -2.24 1.87
C THR A 85 2.04 -1.40 1.03
N THR A 86 0.95 -2.01 0.56
CA THR A 86 -0.13 -1.31 -0.13
C THR A 86 -1.07 -0.57 0.83
N ASN A 87 -0.83 -0.61 2.15
CA ASN A 87 -1.71 -0.03 3.16
C ASN A 87 -2.08 1.44 2.91
N ALA A 88 -1.17 2.23 2.34
CA ALA A 88 -1.46 3.62 1.99
C ALA A 88 -2.47 3.70 0.83
N VAL A 89 -2.29 2.85 -0.19
CA VAL A 89 -3.19 2.74 -1.35
C VAL A 89 -4.54 2.17 -0.91
N ASP A 90 -4.54 1.12 -0.08
CA ASP A 90 -5.77 0.51 0.45
C ASP A 90 -6.58 1.50 1.28
N ARG A 91 -5.91 2.33 2.11
CA ARG A 91 -6.57 3.44 2.84
C ARG A 91 -7.15 4.48 1.91
N ALA A 92 -6.43 4.86 0.86
CA ALA A 92 -6.92 5.80 -0.14
C ALA A 92 -8.15 5.24 -0.87
N HIS A 93 -8.13 3.98 -1.29
CA HIS A 93 -9.27 3.30 -1.91
C HIS A 93 -10.47 3.21 -0.95
N ASN A 94 -10.26 2.78 0.29
CA ASN A 94 -11.34 2.73 1.30
C ASN A 94 -11.97 4.11 1.57
N HIS A 95 -11.17 5.17 1.53
CA HIS A 95 -11.70 6.52 1.66
C HIS A 95 -12.50 6.93 0.42
N LEU A 96 -11.98 6.65 -0.78
CA LEU A 96 -12.68 6.90 -2.04
C LEU A 96 -14.03 6.15 -2.09
N ASP A 97 -14.04 4.86 -1.72
CA ASP A 97 -15.25 4.05 -1.69
C ASP A 97 -16.33 4.64 -0.75
N ARG A 98 -15.91 5.14 0.42
CA ARG A 98 -16.85 5.82 1.33
C ARG A 98 -17.45 7.09 0.72
N VAL A 99 -16.63 7.88 0.02
CA VAL A 99 -17.09 9.09 -0.66
C VAL A 99 -18.03 8.74 -1.80
N LEU A 100 -17.68 7.78 -2.63
CA LEU A 100 -18.53 7.31 -3.73
C LEU A 100 -19.84 6.71 -3.21
N TYR A 101 -19.80 5.95 -2.13
CA TYR A 101 -21.01 5.42 -1.49
C TYR A 101 -21.93 6.55 -0.98
N ALA A 102 -21.38 7.57 -0.34
CA ALA A 102 -22.13 8.75 0.10
C ALA A 102 -22.77 9.52 -1.07
N LEU A 103 -22.08 9.54 -2.22
CA LEU A 103 -22.58 10.13 -3.49
C LEU A 103 -23.49 9.16 -4.28
N ARG A 104 -23.87 8.03 -3.72
CA ARG A 104 -24.67 6.98 -4.39
C ARG A 104 -24.07 6.55 -5.74
N TYR A 105 -22.73 6.40 -5.79
CA TYR A 105 -21.98 5.91 -6.96
C TYR A 105 -22.21 6.67 -8.26
N CYS A 106 -22.45 7.97 -8.20
CA CYS A 106 -22.54 8.87 -9.38
C CYS A 106 -23.63 8.50 -10.41
N HIS A 107 -24.58 7.63 -10.08
CA HIS A 107 -25.74 7.24 -10.91
C HIS A 107 -25.40 6.85 -12.37
N GLY A 108 -24.25 6.21 -12.60
CA GLY A 108 -23.85 5.71 -13.92
C GLY A 108 -23.35 6.77 -14.91
N GLN A 109 -23.26 8.02 -14.53
CA GLN A 109 -22.76 9.09 -15.40
C GLN A 109 -21.23 9.22 -15.28
N GLN A 110 -20.51 8.96 -16.38
CA GLN A 110 -19.05 9.03 -16.43
C GLN A 110 -18.50 10.43 -16.06
N ALA A 111 -19.19 11.50 -16.48
CA ALA A 111 -18.79 12.87 -16.18
C ALA A 111 -18.84 13.14 -14.66
N SER A 112 -19.91 12.73 -13.99
CA SER A 112 -20.08 12.84 -12.54
C SER A 112 -19.02 12.03 -11.80
N ALA A 113 -18.73 10.81 -12.26
CA ALA A 113 -17.69 9.98 -11.67
C ALA A 113 -16.30 10.63 -11.78
N ARG A 114 -15.96 11.19 -12.94
CA ARG A 114 -14.69 11.92 -13.14
C ARG A 114 -14.57 13.12 -12.20
N LEU A 115 -15.63 13.91 -12.06
CA LEU A 115 -15.64 15.06 -11.15
C LEU A 115 -15.50 14.62 -9.68
N ALA A 116 -16.22 13.59 -9.26
CA ALA A 116 -16.14 13.06 -7.90
C ALA A 116 -14.74 12.54 -7.56
N VAL A 117 -14.13 11.75 -8.45
CA VAL A 117 -12.76 11.24 -8.27
C VAL A 117 -11.74 12.38 -8.27
N ARG A 118 -11.89 13.37 -9.14
CA ARG A 118 -11.00 14.56 -9.17
C ARG A 118 -11.12 15.38 -7.88
N ALA A 119 -12.33 15.66 -7.42
CA ALA A 119 -12.56 16.39 -6.19
C ALA A 119 -11.99 15.65 -4.97
N TRP A 120 -12.22 14.33 -4.92
CA TRP A 120 -11.62 13.48 -3.90
C TRP A 120 -10.08 13.51 -3.94
N ALA A 121 -9.48 13.37 -5.12
CA ALA A 121 -8.03 13.37 -5.28
C ALA A 121 -7.41 14.71 -4.84
N LEU A 122 -8.05 15.83 -5.18
CA LEU A 122 -7.63 17.15 -4.70
C LEU A 122 -7.71 17.23 -3.17
N GLN A 123 -8.85 16.86 -2.59
CA GLN A 123 -9.00 16.87 -1.13
C GLN A 123 -7.97 15.96 -0.46
N TRP A 124 -7.78 14.73 -0.95
CA TRP A 124 -6.83 13.78 -0.39
C TRP A 124 -5.40 14.30 -0.41
N ASN A 125 -4.98 14.91 -1.52
CA ASN A 125 -3.61 15.38 -1.67
C ASN A 125 -3.30 16.65 -0.86
N PHE A 126 -4.27 17.56 -0.72
CA PHE A 126 -4.04 18.84 -0.06
C PHE A 126 -4.42 18.86 1.41
N HIS A 127 -5.29 17.94 1.86
CA HIS A 127 -5.68 17.87 3.26
C HIS A 127 -4.48 17.56 4.15
N PRO A 128 -4.30 18.30 5.26
CA PRO A 128 -3.18 18.08 6.18
C PRO A 128 -3.22 16.68 6.79
N TYR A 129 -2.04 16.11 7.02
CA TYR A 129 -1.94 14.90 7.80
C TYR A 129 -2.51 15.06 9.21
N GLY A 130 -3.00 13.98 9.78
CA GLY A 130 -3.46 13.95 11.17
C GLY A 130 -2.32 14.32 12.16
N SER A 131 -2.70 14.76 13.35
CA SER A 131 -1.76 15.23 14.38
C SER A 131 -0.62 14.26 14.69
N ARG A 132 -0.88 12.96 14.72
CA ARG A 132 0.13 11.94 14.99
C ARG A 132 1.26 11.92 13.94
N LEU A 133 0.91 11.97 12.64
CA LEU A 133 1.90 11.99 11.56
C LEU A 133 2.68 13.30 11.49
N ARG A 134 2.05 14.41 11.86
CA ARG A 134 2.72 15.73 11.94
C ARG A 134 3.71 15.82 13.10
N HIS A 135 3.44 15.12 14.20
CA HIS A 135 4.30 15.15 15.38
C HIS A 135 5.63 14.42 15.15
N ASP A 136 5.60 13.29 14.42
CA ASP A 136 6.80 12.49 14.14
C ASP A 136 7.72 13.09 13.06
N GLN A 137 7.16 13.94 12.18
CA GLN A 137 7.90 14.52 11.06
C GLN A 137 7.42 15.96 10.82
N SER A 138 8.07 16.90 11.49
CA SER A 138 7.71 18.35 11.49
C SER A 138 7.67 19.02 10.11
N SER A 139 8.23 18.39 9.07
CA SER A 139 8.23 18.89 7.69
C SER A 139 7.04 18.42 6.84
N ARG A 140 6.26 17.44 7.31
CA ARG A 140 5.16 16.85 6.51
C ARG A 140 3.85 17.57 6.78
N ALA A 141 3.42 18.41 5.83
CA ALA A 141 2.16 19.13 5.93
C ALA A 141 0.99 18.35 5.28
N SER A 142 1.19 17.82 4.07
CA SER A 142 0.19 17.10 3.28
C SER A 142 0.86 16.20 2.26
N PRO A 143 0.15 15.23 1.64
CA PRO A 143 0.69 14.42 0.54
C PRO A 143 1.24 15.26 -0.62
N PHE A 144 0.58 16.37 -0.95
CA PHE A 144 1.04 17.28 -1.99
C PHE A 144 2.39 17.91 -1.63
N ALA A 145 2.52 18.41 -0.41
CA ALA A 145 3.76 19.03 0.04
C ALA A 145 4.92 18.04 0.10
N ASP A 146 4.66 16.80 0.54
CA ASP A 146 5.67 15.75 0.59
C ASP A 146 6.19 15.36 -0.80
N LEU A 147 5.26 15.26 -1.76
CA LEU A 147 5.60 14.84 -3.13
C LEU A 147 6.36 15.93 -3.90
N ASN A 148 5.98 17.20 -3.69
CA ASN A 148 6.49 18.30 -4.50
C ASN A 148 7.58 19.13 -3.80
N GLY A 149 7.74 18.99 -2.49
CA GLY A 149 8.70 19.76 -1.71
C GLY A 149 8.32 21.25 -1.53
N PHE A 150 7.09 21.65 -1.88
CA PHE A 150 6.61 23.02 -1.74
C PHE A 150 5.11 23.07 -1.51
N GLN A 151 4.62 24.26 -1.12
CA GLN A 151 3.21 24.61 -0.99
C GLN A 151 2.98 25.97 -1.63
N TYR A 152 1.83 26.16 -2.29
CA TYR A 152 1.44 27.48 -2.83
C TYR A 152 1.02 28.44 -1.70
N HIS A 153 0.46 27.90 -0.62
CA HIS A 153 -0.03 28.69 0.52
C HIS A 153 0.04 27.87 1.82
N PRO A 154 0.37 28.47 2.98
CA PRO A 154 0.40 27.75 4.26
C PRO A 154 -0.97 27.23 4.72
N ASN A 155 -2.06 27.90 4.34
CA ASN A 155 -3.40 27.37 4.57
C ASN A 155 -3.73 26.34 3.50
N TRP A 156 -4.07 25.12 3.92
CA TRP A 156 -4.30 23.97 3.02
C TRP A 156 -5.47 24.19 2.05
N LEU A 157 -6.54 24.90 2.48
CA LEU A 157 -7.69 25.17 1.62
C LEU A 157 -7.34 26.17 0.53
N HIS A 158 -6.59 27.22 0.85
CA HIS A 158 -6.08 28.14 -0.16
C HIS A 158 -5.11 27.45 -1.12
N ASN A 159 -4.26 26.58 -0.59
CA ASN A 159 -3.35 25.77 -1.39
C ASN A 159 -4.11 24.89 -2.39
N LEU A 160 -5.19 24.24 -1.97
CA LEU A 160 -6.09 23.46 -2.82
C LEU A 160 -6.79 24.34 -3.87
N LEU A 161 -7.31 25.50 -3.47
CA LEU A 161 -8.02 26.41 -4.39
C LEU A 161 -7.09 26.95 -5.49
N ILE A 162 -5.85 27.34 -5.14
CA ILE A 162 -4.84 27.77 -6.10
C ILE A 162 -4.54 26.63 -7.08
N ALA A 163 -4.24 25.43 -6.59
CA ALA A 163 -3.94 24.28 -7.43
C ALA A 163 -5.12 23.89 -8.34
N SER A 164 -6.35 23.99 -7.84
CA SER A 164 -7.55 23.68 -8.65
C SER A 164 -7.79 24.71 -9.74
N SER A 165 -7.53 26.00 -9.47
CA SER A 165 -7.66 27.07 -10.47
C SER A 165 -6.65 26.96 -11.62
N MET A 166 -5.45 26.45 -11.34
CA MET A 166 -4.39 26.23 -12.32
C MET A 166 -4.55 24.91 -13.11
N GLY A 167 -5.64 24.20 -12.91
CA GLY A 167 -5.84 22.90 -13.59
C GLY A 167 -4.83 21.81 -13.19
N GLY A 168 -4.05 22.03 -12.12
CA GLY A 168 -2.97 21.16 -11.68
C GLY A 168 -1.65 21.35 -12.44
N LEU A 169 -1.57 22.38 -13.30
CA LEU A 169 -0.33 22.74 -13.97
C LEU A 169 0.56 23.57 -13.03
N ARG A 170 1.85 23.25 -13.09
CA ARG A 170 2.89 24.05 -12.43
C ARG A 170 3.18 25.24 -13.36
N VAL A 171 3.01 26.45 -12.88
CA VAL A 171 3.49 27.68 -13.56
C VAL A 171 4.94 27.90 -13.19
#